data_3e5635384fe327f54c5003d6ec4ba0da
#
_entry.id   3e5635384fe327f54c5003d6ec4ba0da
#
_cell.length_a   1.000
_cell.length_b   1.000
_cell.length_c   1.000
_cell.angle_alpha   90.00
_cell.angle_beta   90.00
_cell.angle_gamma   90.00
#
_symmetry.space_group_name_H-M   'P 1'
#
loop_
_entity.id
_entity.type
_entity.pdbx_description
1 polymer ?
#
loop_
_entity_poly.entity_id
_entity_poly.type
_entity_poly.pdbx_seq_one_letter_code
_entity_poly.pdbx_strand_id
1 'polypeptide(L)'
;MRHTLFLILIWLPLLICATDKNVNITIKLSTELSQTEQWIYASGYVGANEYAILDSVKVSKGDIKKKLSFDISQGMSIYILCAEKGPVNLFFDIEPNTNCEIEIDENMDGRYPHPMKGNDMFNEFLTFYNKILYTGKKSEDQSLPEDSIRYYKAKLTEAYIKEIHKTQYPTLAWVYILWLPGYAEERREEEPFRSVIQYAQQKFPNNGLIERLSITSPEPATAKSKAASERIRALEKKRYYVEPKDTTMGAKLQLAFPHISKKKINTDSIAEEYVLVDFWASWCVPCRKETPFLKKAKERYKDKLAVYAVTIDADTLKWEKAIEEDSTRYFIHVRGVSDRNVPDKQVRALKIKSIPRNFLLDKERRIIAKDLRGEQLLNALEQLIK
;
A
#
# COMPACT_ATOMS: atom_id res chain seq x y z
N MET A 1 20.07 -67.48 -48.08
CA MET A 1 20.84 -66.55 -47.24
C MET A 1 19.94 -65.34 -46.95
N ARG A 2 19.38 -65.27 -45.77
CA ARG A 2 18.51 -64.18 -45.34
C ARG A 2 19.33 -63.16 -44.52
N HIS A 3 19.49 -61.95 -45.03
CA HIS A 3 20.07 -60.84 -44.27
C HIS A 3 19.01 -60.18 -43.39
N THR A 4 19.10 -60.33 -42.10
CA THR A 4 18.26 -59.70 -41.11
C THR A 4 18.90 -58.32 -40.81
N LEU A 5 18.27 -57.22 -41.23
CA LEU A 5 18.64 -55.89 -40.83
C LEU A 5 18.16 -55.62 -39.39
N PHE A 6 19.10 -55.45 -38.49
CA PHE A 6 18.82 -54.95 -37.12
C PHE A 6 18.69 -53.42 -37.18
N LEU A 7 17.47 -52.91 -37.00
CA LEU A 7 17.19 -51.50 -36.77
C LEU A 7 17.49 -51.20 -35.31
N ILE A 8 18.64 -50.56 -35.05
CA ILE A 8 18.94 -49.98 -33.75
C ILE A 8 18.15 -48.68 -33.62
N LEU A 9 17.04 -48.71 -32.87
CA LEU A 9 16.34 -47.52 -32.38
C LEU A 9 17.20 -46.87 -31.31
N ILE A 10 17.93 -45.82 -31.71
CA ILE A 10 18.62 -44.93 -30.78
C ILE A 10 17.53 -44.12 -30.08
N TRP A 11 17.21 -44.45 -28.86
CA TRP A 11 16.49 -43.58 -27.92
C TRP A 11 17.39 -42.37 -27.66
N LEU A 12 17.24 -41.29 -28.41
CA LEU A 12 17.69 -40.00 -27.90
C LEU A 12 16.72 -39.59 -26.79
N PRO A 13 17.22 -39.34 -25.56
CA PRO A 13 16.39 -38.62 -24.60
C PRO A 13 16.12 -37.26 -25.23
N LEU A 14 14.85 -36.94 -25.46
CA LEU A 14 14.38 -35.59 -25.61
C LEU A 14 14.85 -34.82 -24.36
N LEU A 15 16.00 -34.18 -24.49
CA LEU A 15 16.31 -33.05 -23.62
C LEU A 15 15.18 -32.05 -23.87
N ILE A 16 14.16 -32.10 -23.02
CA ILE A 16 13.26 -30.98 -22.83
C ILE A 16 14.18 -29.89 -22.31
N CYS A 17 14.71 -29.09 -23.24
CA CYS A 17 15.33 -27.83 -22.94
C CYS A 17 14.23 -27.05 -22.19
N ALA A 18 14.34 -26.95 -20.89
CA ALA A 18 13.52 -26.05 -20.11
C ALA A 18 13.78 -24.67 -20.73
N THR A 19 12.83 -24.18 -21.53
CA THR A 19 12.92 -22.85 -22.09
C THR A 19 13.02 -21.90 -20.91
N ASP A 20 14.14 -21.22 -20.79
CA ASP A 20 14.34 -20.23 -19.75
C ASP A 20 13.20 -19.22 -19.84
N LYS A 21 12.50 -19.06 -18.72
CA LYS A 21 11.41 -18.09 -18.60
C LYS A 21 11.95 -16.70 -18.91
N ASN A 22 11.18 -15.90 -19.65
CA ASN A 22 11.63 -14.58 -20.08
C ASN A 22 11.58 -13.50 -18.96
N VAL A 23 10.99 -13.81 -17.82
CA VAL A 23 11.04 -12.96 -16.62
C VAL A 23 11.53 -13.77 -15.44
N ASN A 24 12.52 -13.24 -14.75
CA ASN A 24 13.07 -13.81 -13.54
C ASN A 24 13.19 -12.75 -12.47
N ILE A 25 12.55 -12.98 -11.31
CA ILE A 25 12.58 -12.08 -10.17
C ILE A 25 13.21 -12.81 -9.00
N THR A 26 14.36 -12.34 -8.58
CA THR A 26 15.00 -12.81 -7.35
C THR A 26 14.49 -11.97 -6.19
N ILE A 27 13.90 -12.60 -5.20
CA ILE A 27 13.34 -11.96 -4.01
C ILE A 27 14.27 -12.27 -2.84
N LYS A 28 14.81 -11.24 -2.20
CA LYS A 28 15.46 -11.32 -0.90
C LYS A 28 14.45 -10.98 0.18
N LEU A 29 14.41 -11.77 1.23
CA LEU A 29 13.47 -11.66 2.34
C LEU A 29 14.14 -11.04 3.56
N SER A 30 13.43 -10.14 4.26
CA SER A 30 13.85 -9.70 5.59
C SER A 30 13.96 -10.87 6.55
N THR A 31 14.66 -10.65 7.66
CA THR A 31 14.78 -11.67 8.71
C THR A 31 13.41 -12.11 9.24
N GLU A 32 12.45 -11.18 9.39
CA GLU A 32 11.12 -11.49 9.90
C GLU A 32 10.31 -12.34 8.90
N LEU A 33 10.30 -11.97 7.63
CA LEU A 33 9.60 -12.74 6.59
C LEU A 33 10.22 -14.13 6.39
N SER A 34 11.53 -14.28 6.56
CA SER A 34 12.23 -15.56 6.43
C SER A 34 11.94 -16.56 7.56
N GLN A 35 11.41 -16.12 8.70
CA GLN A 35 11.07 -16.99 9.84
C GLN A 35 9.69 -17.64 9.74
N THR A 36 8.92 -17.34 8.69
CA THR A 36 7.55 -17.81 8.54
C THR A 36 7.36 -18.59 7.27
N GLU A 37 6.74 -19.78 7.38
CA GLU A 37 6.28 -20.49 6.19
C GLU A 37 5.14 -19.73 5.54
N GLN A 38 5.28 -19.44 4.24
CA GLN A 38 4.29 -18.68 3.49
C GLN A 38 4.43 -18.92 1.98
N TRP A 39 3.43 -18.47 1.21
CA TRP A 39 3.49 -18.43 -0.23
C TRP A 39 3.72 -17.01 -0.71
N ILE A 40 4.60 -16.85 -1.70
CA ILE A 40 4.75 -15.62 -2.47
C ILE A 40 4.17 -15.87 -3.86
N TYR A 41 3.32 -14.96 -4.31
CA TYR A 41 2.68 -15.01 -5.62
C TYR A 41 3.13 -13.82 -6.48
N ALA A 42 3.42 -14.07 -7.76
CA ALA A 42 3.44 -13.05 -8.80
C ALA A 42 2.14 -13.15 -9.57
N SER A 43 1.46 -12.03 -9.79
CA SER A 43 0.20 -11.97 -10.52
C SER A 43 0.09 -10.67 -11.31
N GLY A 44 -0.76 -10.63 -12.32
CA GLY A 44 -0.97 -9.44 -13.13
C GLY A 44 -1.98 -9.67 -14.25
N TYR A 45 -2.18 -8.63 -15.06
CA TYR A 45 -3.05 -8.68 -16.25
C TYR A 45 -2.26 -9.09 -17.47
N VAL A 46 -2.42 -10.33 -17.94
CA VAL A 46 -1.72 -10.89 -19.12
C VAL A 46 -2.40 -10.55 -20.44
N GLY A 47 -3.58 -9.96 -20.40
CA GLY A 47 -4.38 -9.51 -21.52
C GLY A 47 -5.19 -8.27 -21.17
N ALA A 48 -6.07 -7.80 -22.03
CA ALA A 48 -6.90 -6.61 -21.77
C ALA A 48 -7.68 -6.75 -20.47
N ASN A 49 -8.23 -7.94 -20.20
CA ASN A 49 -9.05 -8.26 -19.02
C ASN A 49 -8.70 -9.62 -18.43
N GLU A 50 -7.55 -10.19 -18.76
CA GLU A 50 -7.13 -11.48 -18.25
C GLU A 50 -6.15 -11.30 -17.09
N TYR A 51 -6.65 -11.41 -15.88
CA TYR A 51 -5.85 -11.44 -14.66
C TYR A 51 -5.39 -12.86 -14.36
N ALA A 52 -4.10 -13.05 -14.10
CA ALA A 52 -3.53 -14.37 -13.88
C ALA A 52 -2.55 -14.38 -12.70
N ILE A 53 -2.43 -15.55 -12.07
CA ILE A 53 -1.26 -15.86 -11.25
C ILE A 53 -0.19 -16.35 -12.22
N LEU A 54 0.91 -15.62 -12.29
CA LEU A 54 2.02 -15.86 -13.23
C LEU A 54 2.94 -16.94 -12.68
N ASP A 55 3.25 -16.86 -11.39
CA ASP A 55 4.07 -17.84 -10.69
C ASP A 55 3.84 -17.77 -9.18
N SER A 56 4.29 -18.80 -8.45
CA SER A 56 4.24 -18.82 -6.98
C SER A 56 5.35 -19.67 -6.41
N VAL A 57 5.89 -19.28 -5.25
CA VAL A 57 6.93 -20.01 -4.55
C VAL A 57 6.63 -20.12 -3.06
N LYS A 58 6.86 -21.31 -2.50
CA LYS A 58 6.77 -21.52 -1.06
C LYS A 58 8.06 -21.04 -0.39
N VAL A 59 7.91 -20.23 0.65
CA VAL A 59 8.98 -19.87 1.59
C VAL A 59 8.90 -20.83 2.76
N SER A 60 10.02 -21.50 3.05
CA SER A 60 10.21 -22.30 4.26
C SER A 60 10.97 -21.47 5.29
N LYS A 61 10.86 -21.86 6.57
CA LYS A 61 11.58 -21.18 7.64
C LYS A 61 13.10 -21.19 7.40
N GLY A 62 13.71 -20.01 7.42
CA GLY A 62 15.14 -19.82 7.17
C GLY A 62 15.50 -19.49 5.72
N ASP A 63 14.54 -19.52 4.79
CA ASP A 63 14.76 -19.08 3.41
C ASP A 63 14.97 -17.57 3.35
N ILE A 64 16.14 -17.14 2.93
CA ILE A 64 16.47 -15.70 2.77
C ILE A 64 16.34 -15.21 1.33
N LYS A 65 16.16 -16.13 0.37
CA LYS A 65 16.12 -15.82 -1.07
C LYS A 65 15.20 -16.78 -1.79
N LYS A 66 14.34 -16.27 -2.65
CA LYS A 66 13.45 -17.04 -3.52
C LYS A 66 13.48 -16.49 -4.94
N LYS A 67 13.05 -17.30 -5.91
CA LYS A 67 12.96 -16.91 -7.30
C LYS A 67 11.56 -17.18 -7.83
N LEU A 68 11.01 -16.22 -8.53
CA LEU A 68 9.82 -16.35 -9.38
C LEU A 68 10.25 -16.29 -10.83
N SER A 69 9.69 -17.13 -11.69
CA SER A 69 10.03 -17.21 -13.11
C SER A 69 8.80 -17.50 -13.96
N PHE A 70 8.50 -16.64 -14.93
CA PHE A 70 7.32 -16.74 -15.78
C PHE A 70 7.56 -16.09 -17.14
N ASP A 71 6.61 -16.27 -18.06
CA ASP A 71 6.65 -15.68 -19.40
C ASP A 71 5.60 -14.61 -19.54
N ILE A 72 5.97 -13.51 -20.18
CA ILE A 72 5.07 -12.46 -20.63
C ILE A 72 5.38 -12.11 -22.09
N SER A 73 4.35 -11.76 -22.87
CA SER A 73 4.50 -11.39 -24.28
C SER A 73 4.73 -9.88 -24.47
N GLN A 74 4.40 -9.07 -23.48
CA GLN A 74 4.55 -7.62 -23.49
C GLN A 74 4.76 -7.12 -22.06
N GLY A 75 5.22 -5.89 -21.90
CA GLY A 75 5.38 -5.26 -20.59
C GLY A 75 4.05 -5.15 -19.83
N MET A 76 4.11 -5.21 -18.52
CA MET A 76 2.95 -5.18 -17.65
C MET A 76 3.29 -4.79 -16.22
N SER A 77 2.28 -4.35 -15.47
CA SER A 77 2.38 -4.25 -14.00
C SER A 77 2.19 -5.63 -13.38
N ILE A 78 3.09 -6.00 -12.49
CA ILE A 78 2.96 -7.21 -11.67
C ILE A 78 2.77 -6.86 -10.20
N TYR A 79 2.12 -7.78 -9.50
CA TYR A 79 1.85 -7.70 -8.08
C TYR A 79 2.57 -8.86 -7.39
N ILE A 80 3.36 -8.55 -6.36
CA ILE A 80 3.99 -9.52 -5.47
C ILE A 80 3.22 -9.53 -4.16
N LEU A 81 2.62 -10.67 -3.84
CA LEU A 81 1.80 -10.86 -2.65
C LEU A 81 2.39 -11.93 -1.75
N CYS A 82 2.65 -11.59 -0.49
CA CYS A 82 2.96 -12.56 0.58
C CYS A 82 1.69 -12.86 1.37
N ALA A 83 1.24 -14.13 1.35
CA ALA A 83 -0.13 -14.49 1.73
C ALA A 83 -0.40 -14.60 3.23
N GLU A 84 0.60 -14.91 4.08
CA GLU A 84 0.31 -15.39 5.44
C GLU A 84 0.82 -14.52 6.59
N LYS A 85 1.90 -13.75 6.40
CA LYS A 85 2.35 -12.81 7.41
C LYS A 85 2.89 -11.53 6.78
N GLY A 86 2.28 -10.43 7.15
CA GLY A 86 2.73 -9.11 6.79
C GLY A 86 2.02 -8.54 5.56
N PRO A 87 2.03 -7.23 5.45
CA PRO A 87 1.32 -6.48 4.42
C PRO A 87 2.14 -6.35 3.13
N VAL A 88 2.81 -7.38 2.66
CA VAL A 88 3.54 -7.28 1.41
C VAL A 88 2.58 -7.48 0.25
N ASN A 89 2.19 -6.38 -0.36
CA ASN A 89 1.47 -6.30 -1.62
C ASN A 89 2.14 -5.22 -2.45
N LEU A 90 3.22 -5.62 -3.10
CA LEU A 90 4.02 -4.72 -3.91
C LEU A 90 3.61 -4.82 -5.36
N PHE A 91 3.67 -3.71 -6.06
CA PHE A 91 3.54 -3.70 -7.49
C PHE A 91 4.61 -2.85 -8.16
N PHE A 92 5.00 -3.27 -9.34
CA PHE A 92 5.95 -2.58 -10.21
C PHE A 92 5.79 -3.05 -11.64
N ASP A 93 6.31 -2.28 -12.56
CA ASP A 93 6.19 -2.55 -13.98
C ASP A 93 7.43 -3.30 -14.49
N ILE A 94 7.22 -4.22 -15.42
CA ILE A 94 8.28 -5.04 -16.04
C ILE A 94 8.06 -5.17 -17.55
N GLU A 95 9.15 -5.43 -18.27
CA GLU A 95 9.17 -5.81 -19.69
C GLU A 95 9.54 -7.28 -19.85
N PRO A 96 9.26 -7.92 -21.00
CA PRO A 96 9.85 -9.21 -21.33
C PRO A 96 11.37 -9.17 -21.24
N ASN A 97 11.97 -10.30 -20.89
CA ASN A 97 13.41 -10.48 -20.66
C ASN A 97 13.96 -9.72 -19.44
N THR A 98 13.09 -9.31 -18.50
CA THR A 98 13.52 -8.74 -17.21
C THR A 98 14.12 -9.81 -16.32
N ASN A 99 15.33 -9.55 -15.83
CA ASN A 99 16.00 -10.36 -14.80
C ASN A 99 16.42 -9.45 -13.67
N CYS A 100 15.56 -9.34 -12.65
CA CYS A 100 15.73 -8.35 -11.58
C CYS A 100 15.80 -8.95 -10.18
N GLU A 101 16.30 -8.15 -9.25
CA GLU A 101 16.37 -8.48 -7.83
C GLU A 101 15.62 -7.42 -7.02
N ILE A 102 14.79 -7.87 -6.07
CA ILE A 102 14.09 -7.03 -5.10
C ILE A 102 14.36 -7.52 -3.69
N GLU A 103 14.34 -6.58 -2.74
CA GLU A 103 14.37 -6.88 -1.31
C GLU A 103 13.02 -6.51 -0.71
N ILE A 104 12.42 -7.42 0.04
CA ILE A 104 11.11 -7.20 0.64
C ILE A 104 11.16 -7.38 2.16
N ASP A 105 10.44 -6.52 2.85
CA ASP A 105 10.21 -6.59 4.28
C ASP A 105 8.70 -6.60 4.61
N GLU A 106 8.38 -6.90 5.85
CA GLU A 106 7.03 -7.02 6.38
C GLU A 106 6.22 -5.72 6.39
N ASN A 107 6.86 -4.57 6.15
CA ASN A 107 6.24 -3.26 6.18
C ASN A 107 5.94 -2.70 4.78
N MET A 108 6.37 -3.39 3.73
CA MET A 108 6.20 -2.93 2.35
C MET A 108 4.79 -3.19 1.84
N ASP A 109 4.12 -2.15 1.34
CA ASP A 109 2.82 -2.21 0.69
C ASP A 109 2.70 -1.13 -0.39
N GLY A 110 2.05 -1.44 -1.52
CA GLY A 110 1.89 -0.54 -2.66
C GLY A 110 3.02 -0.62 -3.68
N ARG A 111 3.33 0.49 -4.37
CA ARG A 111 4.41 0.49 -5.38
C ARG A 111 5.77 0.24 -4.72
N TYR A 112 6.59 -0.61 -5.36
CA TYR A 112 7.95 -0.89 -4.88
C TYR A 112 8.76 0.42 -4.80
N PRO A 113 9.37 0.76 -3.65
CA PRO A 113 9.87 2.13 -3.41
C PRO A 113 11.34 2.34 -3.80
N HIS A 114 12.06 1.27 -4.16
CA HIS A 114 13.51 1.33 -4.36
C HIS A 114 13.89 1.03 -5.81
N PRO A 115 15.04 1.55 -6.29
CA PRO A 115 15.60 1.11 -7.56
C PRO A 115 15.82 -0.41 -7.58
N MET A 116 15.56 -1.03 -8.73
CA MET A 116 15.72 -2.46 -8.95
C MET A 116 16.93 -2.75 -9.80
N LYS A 117 17.83 -3.62 -9.31
CA LYS A 117 18.90 -4.14 -10.14
C LYS A 117 18.28 -4.99 -11.27
N GLY A 118 18.58 -4.65 -12.53
CA GLY A 118 18.11 -5.40 -13.70
C GLY A 118 16.69 -5.03 -14.17
N ASN A 119 16.12 -3.91 -13.72
CA ASN A 119 14.88 -3.37 -14.25
C ASN A 119 15.02 -1.86 -14.53
N ASP A 120 15.71 -1.53 -15.61
CA ASP A 120 16.00 -0.14 -15.96
C ASP A 120 14.74 0.65 -16.31
N MET A 121 13.74 0.02 -16.91
CA MET A 121 12.45 0.63 -17.15
C MET A 121 11.79 1.12 -15.86
N PHE A 122 11.72 0.27 -14.84
CA PHE A 122 11.14 0.67 -13.56
C PHE A 122 11.97 1.76 -12.87
N ASN A 123 13.30 1.73 -13.00
CA ASN A 123 14.18 2.75 -12.44
C ASN A 123 13.97 4.12 -13.12
N GLU A 124 13.73 4.14 -14.44
CA GLU A 124 13.33 5.35 -15.18
C GLU A 124 12.01 5.89 -14.62
N PHE A 125 11.00 5.02 -14.48
CA PHE A 125 9.72 5.38 -13.87
C PHE A 125 9.90 5.96 -12.47
N LEU A 126 10.63 5.28 -11.58
CA LEU A 126 10.82 5.69 -10.19
C LEU A 126 11.50 7.06 -10.09
N THR A 127 12.49 7.32 -10.95
CA THR A 127 13.18 8.60 -11.03
C THR A 127 12.22 9.72 -11.41
N PHE A 128 11.39 9.50 -12.43
CA PHE A 128 10.39 10.48 -12.85
C PHE A 128 9.31 10.68 -11.78
N TYR A 129 8.77 9.59 -11.22
CA TYR A 129 7.74 9.64 -10.20
C TYR A 129 8.17 10.47 -8.98
N ASN A 130 9.39 10.24 -8.46
CA ASN A 130 9.92 11.01 -7.34
C ASN A 130 10.05 12.50 -7.66
N LYS A 131 10.41 12.84 -8.89
CA LYS A 131 10.51 14.23 -9.36
C LYS A 131 9.18 14.96 -9.37
N ILE A 132 8.09 14.27 -9.77
CA ILE A 132 6.76 14.89 -9.90
C ILE A 132 5.90 14.78 -8.64
N LEU A 133 6.34 14.03 -7.62
CA LEU A 133 5.53 13.72 -6.43
C LEU A 133 4.98 14.96 -5.72
N TYR A 134 5.81 16.02 -5.60
CA TYR A 134 5.37 17.29 -5.01
C TYR A 134 4.28 17.96 -5.85
N THR A 135 4.47 18.05 -7.16
CA THR A 135 3.50 18.64 -8.10
C THR A 135 2.19 17.86 -8.09
N GLY A 136 2.26 16.52 -8.06
CA GLY A 136 1.10 15.64 -7.95
C GLY A 136 0.30 15.90 -6.67
N LYS A 137 0.94 15.92 -5.51
CA LYS A 137 0.28 16.24 -4.23
C LYS A 137 -0.41 17.60 -4.25
N LYS A 138 0.22 18.62 -4.86
CA LYS A 138 -0.38 19.96 -4.97
C LYS A 138 -1.55 20.02 -5.96
N SER A 139 -1.55 19.20 -7.01
CA SER A 139 -2.64 19.13 -7.97
C SER A 139 -3.93 18.53 -7.42
N GLU A 140 -3.84 17.81 -6.29
CA GLU A 140 -4.97 17.14 -5.60
C GLU A 140 -5.36 17.82 -4.28
N ASP A 141 -4.61 18.85 -3.85
CA ASP A 141 -4.80 19.54 -2.57
C ASP A 141 -5.99 20.51 -2.62
N GLN A 142 -7.17 20.01 -2.24
CA GLN A 142 -8.41 20.79 -2.23
C GLN A 142 -8.42 21.98 -1.25
N SER A 143 -7.39 22.12 -0.40
CA SER A 143 -7.23 23.30 0.45
C SER A 143 -6.64 24.51 -0.29
N LEU A 144 -6.11 24.30 -1.50
CA LEU A 144 -5.57 25.36 -2.34
C LEU A 144 -6.67 26.05 -3.17
N PRO A 145 -6.47 27.34 -3.54
CA PRO A 145 -7.31 28.01 -4.52
C PRO A 145 -7.39 27.22 -5.85
N GLU A 146 -8.55 27.25 -6.49
CA GLU A 146 -8.80 26.48 -7.74
C GLU A 146 -7.78 26.79 -8.85
N ASP A 147 -7.37 28.05 -8.98
CA ASP A 147 -6.36 28.47 -9.96
C ASP A 147 -4.99 27.84 -9.66
N SER A 148 -4.64 27.67 -8.38
CA SER A 148 -3.42 26.97 -7.98
C SER A 148 -3.48 25.49 -8.32
N ILE A 149 -4.61 24.82 -8.06
CA ILE A 149 -4.83 23.42 -8.44
C ILE A 149 -4.72 23.26 -9.95
N ARG A 150 -5.35 24.15 -10.73
CA ARG A 150 -5.30 24.18 -12.21
C ARG A 150 -3.86 24.34 -12.70
N TYR A 151 -3.09 25.25 -12.11
CA TYR A 151 -1.67 25.45 -12.42
C TYR A 151 -0.85 24.17 -12.20
N TYR A 152 -1.00 23.49 -11.04
CA TYR A 152 -0.26 22.27 -10.76
C TYR A 152 -0.70 21.10 -11.66
N LYS A 153 -1.98 20.99 -12.02
CA LYS A 153 -2.47 20.01 -13.00
C LYS A 153 -1.85 20.24 -14.38
N ALA A 154 -1.77 21.49 -14.84
CA ALA A 154 -1.13 21.82 -16.12
C ALA A 154 0.36 21.46 -16.11
N LYS A 155 1.10 21.80 -15.05
CA LYS A 155 2.50 21.43 -14.87
C LYS A 155 2.73 19.93 -14.85
N LEU A 156 1.84 19.19 -14.21
CA LEU A 156 1.90 17.73 -14.14
C LEU A 156 1.64 17.12 -15.53
N THR A 157 0.64 17.63 -16.26
CA THR A 157 0.33 17.21 -17.65
C THR A 157 1.53 17.43 -18.57
N GLU A 158 2.15 18.61 -18.53
CA GLU A 158 3.36 18.92 -19.31
C GLU A 158 4.50 17.94 -19.00
N ALA A 159 4.72 17.63 -17.71
CA ALA A 159 5.75 16.70 -17.29
C ALA A 159 5.52 15.28 -17.84
N TYR A 160 4.29 14.76 -17.75
CA TYR A 160 3.94 13.44 -18.31
C TYR A 160 4.08 13.40 -19.83
N ILE A 161 3.60 14.41 -20.55
CA ILE A 161 3.73 14.49 -22.00
C ILE A 161 5.20 14.44 -22.40
N LYS A 162 6.06 15.19 -21.71
CA LYS A 162 7.51 15.18 -21.95
C LYS A 162 8.12 13.79 -21.75
N GLU A 163 7.75 13.06 -20.72
CA GLU A 163 8.27 11.71 -20.49
C GLU A 163 7.69 10.68 -21.46
N ILE A 164 6.42 10.81 -21.93
CA ILE A 164 5.86 10.00 -23.02
C ILE A 164 6.70 10.14 -24.30
N HIS A 165 7.13 11.37 -24.63
CA HIS A 165 7.98 11.60 -25.78
C HIS A 165 9.40 11.03 -25.62
N LYS A 166 9.94 11.03 -24.40
CA LYS A 166 11.30 10.62 -24.09
C LYS A 166 11.46 9.11 -23.97
N THR A 167 10.57 8.44 -23.24
CA THR A 167 10.72 7.02 -22.87
C THR A 167 10.85 6.10 -24.11
N GLN A 168 11.70 5.09 -24.01
CA GLN A 168 11.84 4.03 -25.01
C GLN A 168 10.98 2.80 -24.66
N TYR A 169 10.27 2.82 -23.55
CA TYR A 169 9.48 1.71 -23.04
C TYR A 169 7.99 1.93 -23.33
N PRO A 170 7.35 1.07 -24.14
CA PRO A 170 5.91 1.18 -24.42
C PRO A 170 5.06 1.07 -23.15
N THR A 171 5.47 0.25 -22.19
CA THR A 171 4.78 0.13 -20.90
C THR A 171 4.78 1.45 -20.15
N LEU A 172 5.89 2.19 -20.09
CA LEU A 172 5.93 3.50 -19.45
C LEU A 172 5.09 4.54 -20.21
N ALA A 173 5.13 4.54 -21.54
CA ALA A 173 4.27 5.44 -22.32
C ALA A 173 2.80 5.18 -22.00
N TRP A 174 2.38 3.91 -21.94
CA TRP A 174 1.03 3.52 -21.55
C TRP A 174 0.66 3.97 -20.14
N VAL A 175 1.52 3.70 -19.14
CA VAL A 175 1.31 4.13 -17.75
C VAL A 175 1.19 5.65 -17.65
N TYR A 176 2.06 6.39 -18.32
CA TYR A 176 2.04 7.86 -18.26
C TYR A 176 0.80 8.45 -18.92
N ILE A 177 0.28 7.84 -20.01
CA ILE A 177 -0.98 8.26 -20.62
C ILE A 177 -2.14 8.04 -19.66
N LEU A 178 -2.23 6.88 -19.00
CA LEU A 178 -3.29 6.60 -18.03
C LEU A 178 -3.23 7.51 -16.80
N TRP A 179 -2.05 8.04 -16.49
CA TRP A 179 -1.84 8.92 -15.32
C TRP A 179 -1.89 10.40 -15.66
N LEU A 180 -2.12 10.76 -16.91
CA LEU A 180 -2.35 12.16 -17.28
C LEU A 180 -3.53 12.74 -16.48
N PRO A 181 -3.37 13.93 -15.88
CA PRO A 181 -4.44 14.58 -15.13
C PRO A 181 -5.72 14.72 -15.95
N GLY A 182 -6.81 14.11 -15.48
CA GLY A 182 -8.11 14.14 -16.13
C GLY A 182 -8.28 13.14 -17.27
N TYR A 183 -7.32 12.21 -17.48
CA TYR A 183 -7.52 11.12 -18.43
C TYR A 183 -8.69 10.25 -17.97
N ALA A 184 -9.56 9.94 -18.92
CA ALA A 184 -10.62 8.93 -18.80
C ALA A 184 -10.82 8.33 -20.21
N GLU A 185 -11.26 7.09 -20.27
CA GLU A 185 -11.44 6.39 -21.55
C GLU A 185 -12.40 7.12 -22.49
N GLU A 186 -13.42 7.75 -21.96
CA GLU A 186 -14.41 8.53 -22.70
C GLU A 186 -13.82 9.81 -23.30
N ARG A 187 -12.73 10.31 -22.73
CA ARG A 187 -12.06 11.56 -23.11
C ARG A 187 -10.88 11.39 -24.02
N ARG A 188 -10.59 10.15 -24.49
CA ARG A 188 -9.40 9.85 -25.32
C ARG A 188 -9.35 10.63 -26.62
N GLU A 189 -10.49 11.05 -27.16
CA GLU A 189 -10.59 11.88 -28.36
C GLU A 189 -10.40 13.37 -28.10
N GLU A 190 -10.31 13.79 -26.84
CA GLU A 190 -10.04 15.16 -26.46
C GLU A 190 -8.54 15.46 -26.40
N GLU A 191 -8.15 16.71 -26.61
CA GLU A 191 -6.79 17.13 -26.35
C GLU A 191 -6.52 17.32 -24.85
N PRO A 192 -5.33 16.99 -24.33
CA PRO A 192 -4.16 16.51 -25.07
C PRO A 192 -4.10 14.99 -25.27
N PHE A 193 -5.12 14.23 -24.83
CA PHE A 193 -5.06 12.76 -24.79
C PHE A 193 -4.94 12.16 -26.19
N ARG A 194 -5.75 12.66 -27.15
CA ARG A 194 -5.71 12.21 -28.55
C ARG A 194 -4.29 12.32 -29.13
N SER A 195 -3.67 13.49 -29.02
CA SER A 195 -2.33 13.73 -29.57
C SER A 195 -1.28 12.81 -28.97
N VAL A 196 -1.27 12.58 -27.63
CA VAL A 196 -0.27 11.70 -27.01
C VAL A 196 -0.52 10.23 -27.29
N ILE A 197 -1.78 9.80 -27.45
CA ILE A 197 -2.12 8.43 -27.85
C ILE A 197 -1.64 8.18 -29.29
N GLN A 198 -1.94 9.08 -30.23
CA GLN A 198 -1.48 8.97 -31.62
C GLN A 198 0.04 8.94 -31.70
N TYR A 199 0.73 9.80 -30.94
CA TYR A 199 2.18 9.79 -30.86
C TYR A 199 2.72 8.44 -30.36
N ALA A 200 2.16 7.90 -29.27
CA ALA A 200 2.58 6.62 -28.72
C ALA A 200 2.36 5.47 -29.71
N GLN A 201 1.25 5.47 -30.47
CA GLN A 201 0.96 4.48 -31.51
C GLN A 201 1.96 4.55 -32.65
N GLN A 202 2.37 5.74 -33.07
CA GLN A 202 3.41 5.91 -34.10
C GLN A 202 4.79 5.46 -33.61
N LYS A 203 5.11 5.75 -32.34
CA LYS A 203 6.41 5.41 -31.75
C LYS A 203 6.55 3.92 -31.43
N PHE A 204 5.46 3.26 -31.03
CA PHE A 204 5.42 1.87 -30.63
C PHE A 204 4.40 1.07 -31.43
N PRO A 205 4.61 0.91 -32.75
CA PRO A 205 3.69 0.17 -33.63
C PRO A 205 3.61 -1.30 -33.20
N ASN A 206 2.43 -1.90 -33.32
CA ASN A 206 2.14 -3.31 -32.98
C ASN A 206 2.36 -3.65 -31.50
N ASN A 207 2.34 -2.67 -30.61
CA ASN A 207 2.39 -2.92 -29.17
C ASN A 207 0.98 -3.01 -28.59
N GLY A 208 0.61 -4.19 -28.06
CA GLY A 208 -0.74 -4.47 -27.60
C GLY A 208 -1.21 -3.59 -26.43
N LEU A 209 -0.32 -3.03 -25.59
CA LEU A 209 -0.71 -2.05 -24.56
C LEU A 209 -1.13 -0.73 -25.19
N ILE A 210 -0.35 -0.24 -26.14
CA ILE A 210 -0.61 1.03 -26.83
C ILE A 210 -1.84 0.92 -27.75
N GLU A 211 -2.01 -0.20 -28.45
CA GLU A 211 -3.20 -0.46 -29.27
C GLU A 211 -4.50 -0.41 -28.47
N ARG A 212 -4.49 -0.90 -27.21
CA ARG A 212 -5.66 -0.85 -26.31
C ARG A 212 -6.13 0.56 -25.99
N LEU A 213 -5.29 1.56 -26.08
CA LEU A 213 -5.70 2.94 -25.87
C LEU A 213 -6.74 3.42 -26.90
N SER A 214 -6.89 2.69 -28.03
CA SER A 214 -7.90 2.95 -29.07
C SER A 214 -9.18 2.12 -28.93
N ILE A 215 -9.22 1.10 -28.06
CA ILE A 215 -10.36 0.19 -27.91
C ILE A 215 -11.42 0.83 -27.02
N THR A 216 -12.62 1.01 -27.56
CA THR A 216 -13.74 1.70 -26.89
C THR A 216 -14.49 0.84 -25.86
N SER A 217 -14.34 -0.50 -25.95
CA SER A 217 -14.99 -1.42 -25.00
C SER A 217 -14.06 -2.59 -24.71
N PRO A 218 -13.65 -2.79 -23.46
CA PRO A 218 -12.84 -3.95 -23.12
C PRO A 218 -13.65 -5.24 -23.23
N GLU A 219 -13.01 -6.30 -23.79
CA GLU A 219 -13.59 -7.64 -23.79
C GLU A 219 -13.93 -8.10 -22.35
N PRO A 220 -15.02 -8.83 -22.16
CA PRO A 220 -15.40 -9.33 -20.84
C PRO A 220 -14.33 -10.29 -20.28
N ALA A 221 -14.07 -10.18 -18.98
CA ALA A 221 -13.08 -11.02 -18.30
C ALA A 221 -13.42 -12.52 -18.45
N THR A 222 -12.43 -13.34 -18.83
CA THR A 222 -12.56 -14.78 -18.95
C THR A 222 -12.89 -15.45 -17.61
N ALA A 223 -13.45 -16.64 -17.62
CA ALA A 223 -13.71 -17.42 -16.39
C ALA A 223 -12.41 -17.67 -15.60
N LYS A 224 -11.28 -17.93 -16.29
CA LYS A 224 -9.96 -18.11 -15.68
C LYS A 224 -9.48 -16.82 -14.98
N SER A 225 -9.66 -15.67 -15.64
CA SER A 225 -9.31 -14.36 -15.08
C SER A 225 -10.16 -14.00 -13.86
N LYS A 226 -11.49 -14.29 -13.91
CA LYS A 226 -12.38 -14.11 -12.76
C LYS A 226 -11.95 -14.97 -11.58
N ALA A 227 -11.65 -16.26 -11.80
CA ALA A 227 -11.18 -17.17 -10.76
C ALA A 227 -9.82 -16.72 -10.16
N ALA A 228 -8.89 -16.26 -10.98
CA ALA A 228 -7.61 -15.71 -10.51
C ALA A 228 -7.81 -14.44 -9.66
N SER A 229 -8.66 -13.53 -10.11
CA SER A 229 -9.01 -12.31 -9.36
C SER A 229 -9.67 -12.63 -8.02
N GLU A 230 -10.60 -13.59 -7.99
CA GLU A 230 -11.24 -14.04 -6.76
C GLU A 230 -10.25 -14.67 -5.78
N ARG A 231 -9.31 -15.50 -6.29
CA ARG A 231 -8.26 -16.10 -5.47
C ARG A 231 -7.37 -15.03 -4.85
N ILE A 232 -6.93 -14.03 -5.63
CA ILE A 232 -6.12 -12.92 -5.11
C ILE A 232 -6.90 -12.09 -4.09
N ARG A 233 -8.17 -11.75 -4.37
CA ARG A 233 -9.02 -11.05 -3.40
C ARG A 233 -9.20 -11.83 -2.10
N ALA A 234 -9.31 -13.16 -2.17
CA ALA A 234 -9.39 -14.02 -0.99
C ALA A 234 -8.08 -13.99 -0.17
N LEU A 235 -6.91 -14.01 -0.85
CA LEU A 235 -5.61 -13.87 -0.22
C LEU A 235 -5.43 -12.49 0.43
N GLU A 236 -5.81 -11.43 -0.26
CA GLU A 236 -5.79 -10.06 0.28
C GLU A 236 -6.73 -9.91 1.48
N LYS A 237 -7.95 -10.47 1.39
CA LYS A 237 -8.89 -10.48 2.52
C LYS A 237 -8.31 -11.21 3.73
N LYS A 238 -7.68 -12.38 3.53
CA LYS A 238 -6.99 -13.12 4.59
C LYS A 238 -5.83 -12.30 5.18
N ARG A 239 -5.05 -11.66 4.33
CA ARG A 239 -3.92 -10.81 4.69
C ARG A 239 -4.33 -9.59 5.54
N TYR A 240 -5.39 -8.89 5.13
CA TYR A 240 -5.91 -7.73 5.86
C TYR A 240 -6.84 -8.12 7.02
N TYR A 241 -7.17 -9.41 7.15
CA TYR A 241 -7.94 -9.87 8.29
C TYR A 241 -7.14 -9.71 9.57
N VAL A 242 -7.73 -9.05 10.52
CA VAL A 242 -7.20 -8.93 11.88
C VAL A 242 -8.33 -9.39 12.80
N GLU A 243 -8.00 -10.29 13.72
CA GLU A 243 -8.93 -10.72 14.77
C GLU A 243 -9.48 -9.47 15.47
N PRO A 244 -10.80 -9.26 15.47
CA PRO A 244 -11.37 -8.10 16.13
C PRO A 244 -11.03 -8.11 17.62
N LYS A 245 -10.55 -6.98 18.15
CA LYS A 245 -10.41 -6.82 19.59
C LYS A 245 -11.78 -6.65 20.21
N ASP A 246 -11.97 -7.28 21.37
CA ASP A 246 -13.14 -7.05 22.18
C ASP A 246 -13.08 -5.60 22.72
N THR A 247 -14.09 -4.82 22.38
CA THR A 247 -14.25 -3.44 22.85
C THR A 247 -15.52 -3.27 23.69
N THR A 248 -16.06 -4.36 24.24
CA THR A 248 -17.18 -4.29 25.19
C THR A 248 -16.72 -3.65 26.51
N MET A 249 -17.68 -3.16 27.28
CA MET A 249 -17.37 -2.61 28.61
C MET A 249 -16.82 -3.72 29.51
N GLY A 250 -15.75 -3.44 30.22
CA GLY A 250 -15.02 -4.39 31.08
C GLY A 250 -13.96 -5.23 30.35
N ALA A 251 -13.93 -5.23 28.99
CA ALA A 251 -12.91 -5.94 28.23
C ALA A 251 -11.53 -5.29 28.43
N LYS A 252 -10.49 -6.13 28.53
CA LYS A 252 -9.10 -5.65 28.61
C LYS A 252 -8.61 -5.17 27.26
N LEU A 253 -8.13 -3.92 27.16
CA LEU A 253 -7.64 -3.32 25.94
C LEU A 253 -6.17 -2.93 26.08
N GLN A 254 -5.31 -3.75 25.47
CA GLN A 254 -3.87 -3.50 25.37
C GLN A 254 -3.52 -2.99 24.00
N LEU A 255 -2.81 -1.87 23.91
CA LEU A 255 -2.38 -1.22 22.69
C LEU A 255 -0.91 -0.85 22.77
N ALA A 256 -0.20 -0.96 21.66
CA ALA A 256 1.21 -0.58 21.57
C ALA A 256 1.50 0.04 20.20
N PHE A 257 1.71 1.36 20.18
CA PHE A 257 1.99 2.10 18.96
C PHE A 257 3.35 2.83 19.04
N PRO A 258 3.97 3.12 17.88
CA PRO A 258 5.17 3.95 17.83
C PRO A 258 4.89 5.37 18.34
N HIS A 259 5.69 5.81 19.31
CA HIS A 259 5.73 7.20 19.77
C HIS A 259 6.45 8.08 18.75
N ILE A 260 6.30 9.39 18.85
CA ILE A 260 7.01 10.37 18.00
C ILE A 260 8.54 10.17 18.01
N SER A 261 9.11 9.65 19.10
CA SER A 261 10.52 9.23 19.20
C SER A 261 10.83 7.87 18.57
N LYS A 262 9.90 7.25 17.85
CA LYS A 262 9.95 5.92 17.23
C LYS A 262 9.97 4.73 18.20
N LYS A 263 10.04 4.95 19.52
CA LYS A 263 9.91 3.87 20.51
C LYS A 263 8.45 3.48 20.64
N LYS A 264 8.12 2.18 20.67
CA LYS A 264 6.75 1.71 20.95
C LYS A 264 6.41 1.93 22.42
N ILE A 265 5.24 2.53 22.68
CA ILE A 265 4.70 2.70 24.04
C ILE A 265 3.46 1.80 24.15
N ASN A 266 3.50 0.89 25.12
CA ASN A 266 2.38 0.02 25.47
C ASN A 266 1.51 0.70 26.52
N THR A 267 0.20 0.63 26.37
CA THR A 267 -0.75 1.12 27.41
C THR A 267 -0.49 0.51 28.77
N ASP A 268 -0.03 -0.75 28.84
CA ASP A 268 0.30 -1.43 30.11
C ASP A 268 1.55 -0.86 30.81
N SER A 269 2.43 -0.18 30.06
CA SER A 269 3.64 0.43 30.61
C SER A 269 3.44 1.86 31.12
N ILE A 270 2.23 2.40 31.00
CA ILE A 270 1.88 3.74 31.47
C ILE A 270 1.67 3.69 32.98
N ALA A 271 2.30 4.62 33.71
CA ALA A 271 2.30 4.62 35.17
C ALA A 271 0.96 5.03 35.77
N GLU A 272 0.23 5.91 35.10
CA GLU A 272 -1.05 6.42 35.55
C GLU A 272 -2.11 5.30 35.62
N GLU A 273 -2.95 5.37 36.64
CA GLU A 273 -4.02 4.39 36.89
C GLU A 273 -5.03 4.34 35.75
N TYR A 274 -5.36 5.48 35.17
CA TYR A 274 -6.34 5.60 34.10
C TYR A 274 -5.66 6.05 32.81
N VAL A 275 -6.07 5.46 31.67
CA VAL A 275 -5.56 5.83 30.34
C VAL A 275 -6.74 6.18 29.45
N LEU A 276 -6.80 7.42 28.99
CA LEU A 276 -7.72 7.85 27.94
C LEU A 276 -7.04 7.67 26.59
N VAL A 277 -7.42 6.61 25.87
CA VAL A 277 -6.96 6.34 24.50
C VAL A 277 -7.84 7.14 23.56
N ASP A 278 -7.27 8.15 22.90
CA ASP A 278 -7.99 9.03 21.98
C ASP A 278 -7.46 8.88 20.56
N PHE A 279 -8.34 8.53 19.61
CA PHE A 279 -8.04 8.42 18.19
C PHE A 279 -8.41 9.72 17.48
N TRP A 280 -7.41 10.36 16.87
CA TRP A 280 -7.54 11.67 16.27
C TRP A 280 -6.69 11.85 15.00
N ALA A 281 -6.75 13.04 14.39
CA ALA A 281 -5.84 13.45 13.34
C ALA A 281 -5.74 14.98 13.27
N SER A 282 -4.64 15.50 12.72
CA SER A 282 -4.40 16.94 12.54
C SER A 282 -5.46 17.65 11.69
N TRP A 283 -6.00 16.95 10.71
CA TRP A 283 -7.06 17.42 9.79
C TRP A 283 -8.48 17.23 10.34
N CYS A 284 -8.63 16.54 11.47
CA CYS A 284 -9.94 16.25 12.06
C CYS A 284 -10.42 17.43 12.92
N VAL A 285 -11.16 18.34 12.33
CA VAL A 285 -11.72 19.52 13.05
C VAL A 285 -12.54 19.14 14.28
N PRO A 286 -13.45 18.12 14.25
CA PRO A 286 -14.17 17.69 15.45
C PRO A 286 -13.23 17.17 16.54
N CYS A 287 -12.15 16.44 16.19
CA CYS A 287 -11.18 15.94 17.16
C CYS A 287 -10.48 17.11 17.88
N ARG A 288 -10.04 18.11 17.11
CA ARG A 288 -9.34 19.28 17.66
C ARG A 288 -10.24 20.15 18.57
N LYS A 289 -11.56 20.11 18.36
CA LYS A 289 -12.53 20.73 19.28
C LYS A 289 -12.63 20.02 20.64
N GLU A 290 -12.27 18.74 20.71
CA GLU A 290 -12.20 17.99 21.96
C GLU A 290 -10.92 18.27 22.74
N THR A 291 -9.84 18.73 22.11
CA THR A 291 -8.54 18.98 22.75
C THR A 291 -8.62 19.85 24.02
N PRO A 292 -9.39 20.95 24.08
CA PRO A 292 -9.51 21.73 25.33
C PRO A 292 -10.05 20.93 26.50
N PHE A 293 -10.98 19.99 26.26
CA PHE A 293 -11.55 19.13 27.31
C PHE A 293 -10.55 18.06 27.75
N LEU A 294 -9.79 17.47 26.82
CA LEU A 294 -8.70 16.55 27.12
C LEU A 294 -7.62 17.22 27.97
N LYS A 295 -7.28 18.48 27.68
CA LYS A 295 -6.34 19.30 28.47
C LYS A 295 -6.86 19.53 29.88
N LYS A 296 -8.10 19.99 30.04
CA LYS A 296 -8.74 20.17 31.36
C LYS A 296 -8.76 18.86 32.14
N ALA A 297 -9.09 17.74 31.50
CA ALA A 297 -9.08 16.41 32.13
C ALA A 297 -7.69 16.04 32.65
N LYS A 298 -6.64 16.17 31.81
CA LYS A 298 -5.26 15.87 32.20
C LYS A 298 -4.76 16.80 33.31
N GLU A 299 -5.10 18.08 33.25
CA GLU A 299 -4.76 19.04 34.29
C GLU A 299 -5.43 18.70 35.66
N ARG A 300 -6.71 18.32 35.63
CA ARG A 300 -7.48 17.97 36.84
C ARG A 300 -7.00 16.67 37.51
N TYR A 301 -6.58 15.70 36.68
CA TYR A 301 -6.20 14.35 37.14
C TYR A 301 -4.73 14.02 36.83
N LYS A 302 -3.82 14.97 37.00
CA LYS A 302 -2.39 14.93 36.64
C LYS A 302 -1.72 13.57 36.77
N ASP A 303 -1.76 13.03 37.98
CA ASP A 303 -1.01 11.84 38.37
C ASP A 303 -1.83 10.55 38.23
N LYS A 304 -3.12 10.67 37.92
CA LYS A 304 -4.05 9.54 37.79
C LYS A 304 -4.42 9.22 36.35
N LEU A 305 -4.43 10.22 35.46
CA LEU A 305 -4.91 10.10 34.08
C LEU A 305 -3.80 10.37 33.08
N ALA A 306 -3.48 9.41 32.21
CA ALA A 306 -2.72 9.64 30.99
C ALA A 306 -3.65 9.83 29.78
N VAL A 307 -3.29 10.74 28.87
CA VAL A 307 -3.90 10.83 27.55
C VAL A 307 -2.96 10.18 26.54
N TYR A 308 -3.40 9.05 25.97
CA TYR A 308 -2.70 8.28 24.97
C TYR A 308 -3.31 8.60 23.60
N ALA A 309 -2.75 9.62 22.93
CA ALA A 309 -3.29 10.20 21.71
C ALA A 309 -2.75 9.45 20.48
N VAL A 310 -3.62 8.63 19.86
CA VAL A 310 -3.30 7.81 18.70
C VAL A 310 -3.68 8.55 17.44
N THR A 311 -2.70 9.08 16.70
CA THR A 311 -3.00 9.72 15.42
C THR A 311 -3.17 8.72 14.29
N ILE A 312 -4.06 9.06 13.34
CA ILE A 312 -4.17 8.39 12.04
C ILE A 312 -3.63 9.28 10.90
N ASP A 313 -2.79 10.27 11.21
CA ASP A 313 -2.09 11.06 10.20
C ASP A 313 -1.00 10.24 9.49
N ALA A 314 -1.06 10.22 8.15
CA ALA A 314 0.03 9.73 7.33
C ALA A 314 1.23 10.71 7.30
N ASP A 315 0.94 12.01 7.36
CA ASP A 315 1.92 13.09 7.33
C ASP A 315 2.39 13.46 8.74
N THR A 316 3.61 13.04 9.09
CA THR A 316 4.21 13.30 10.40
C THR A 316 4.43 14.78 10.68
N LEU A 317 4.73 15.59 9.67
CA LEU A 317 4.95 17.03 9.84
C LEU A 317 3.67 17.76 10.22
N LYS A 318 2.55 17.39 9.59
CA LYS A 318 1.23 17.94 9.95
C LYS A 318 0.81 17.52 11.35
N TRP A 319 1.07 16.26 11.71
CA TRP A 319 0.83 15.75 13.06
C TRP A 319 1.63 16.51 14.11
N GLU A 320 2.95 16.65 13.93
CA GLU A 320 3.84 17.39 14.83
C GLU A 320 3.39 18.84 14.98
N LYS A 321 3.07 19.50 13.85
CA LYS A 321 2.58 20.88 13.85
C LYS A 321 1.28 21.01 14.66
N ALA A 322 0.35 20.08 14.51
CA ALA A 322 -0.90 20.11 15.27
C ALA A 322 -0.70 19.91 16.78
N ILE A 323 0.26 19.06 17.19
CA ILE A 323 0.66 18.91 18.61
C ILE A 323 1.14 20.24 19.19
N GLU A 324 1.95 21.00 18.44
CA GLU A 324 2.44 22.32 18.86
C GLU A 324 1.31 23.33 18.95
N GLU A 325 0.51 23.46 17.90
CA GLU A 325 -0.62 24.39 17.83
C GLU A 325 -1.61 24.18 18.96
N ASP A 326 -1.91 22.91 19.28
CA ASP A 326 -2.85 22.54 20.34
C ASP A 326 -2.20 22.55 21.73
N SER A 327 -0.87 22.76 21.83
CA SER A 327 -0.09 22.72 23.08
C SER A 327 -0.32 21.43 23.88
N THR A 328 -0.20 20.27 23.23
CA THR A 328 -0.47 18.95 23.82
C THR A 328 0.77 18.07 23.96
N ARG A 329 1.98 18.62 23.91
CA ARG A 329 3.27 17.87 24.01
C ARG A 329 3.36 16.95 25.24
N TYR A 330 2.62 17.24 26.30
CA TYR A 330 2.59 16.43 27.52
C TYR A 330 1.62 15.24 27.47
N PHE A 331 0.91 15.04 26.34
CA PHE A 331 0.21 13.80 26.07
C PHE A 331 1.19 12.75 25.54
N ILE A 332 0.80 11.49 25.59
CA ILE A 332 1.56 10.40 24.98
C ILE A 332 1.12 10.29 23.52
N HIS A 333 1.86 10.94 22.63
CA HIS A 333 1.55 10.95 21.21
C HIS A 333 2.12 9.75 20.49
N VAL A 334 1.25 8.93 19.91
CA VAL A 334 1.61 7.71 19.18
C VAL A 334 0.91 7.64 17.82
N ARG A 335 1.46 6.85 16.93
CA ARG A 335 1.01 6.79 15.54
C ARG A 335 0.33 5.46 15.22
N GLY A 336 -0.93 5.50 14.81
CA GLY A 336 -1.76 4.36 14.45
C GLY A 336 -1.79 4.03 12.95
N VAL A 337 -0.94 4.68 12.14
CA VAL A 337 -0.82 4.42 10.70
C VAL A 337 0.65 4.41 10.26
N SER A 338 0.93 3.79 9.12
CA SER A 338 2.24 3.85 8.46
C SER A 338 2.38 5.14 7.64
N ASP A 339 3.61 5.42 7.15
CA ASP A 339 3.90 6.55 6.25
C ASP A 339 3.10 6.49 4.93
N ARG A 340 2.57 5.33 4.58
CA ARG A 340 1.73 5.08 3.39
C ARG A 340 0.24 5.18 3.68
N ASN A 341 -0.15 5.76 4.79
CA ASN A 341 -1.55 5.88 5.22
C ASN A 341 -2.28 4.53 5.44
N VAL A 342 -1.55 3.46 5.72
CA VAL A 342 -2.14 2.15 6.05
C VAL A 342 -2.36 2.08 7.57
N PRO A 343 -3.60 1.89 8.03
CA PRO A 343 -3.89 1.76 9.46
C PRO A 343 -3.16 0.55 10.07
N ASP A 344 -2.55 0.75 11.25
CA ASP A 344 -1.94 -0.33 12.03
C ASP A 344 -2.93 -1.47 12.29
N LYS A 345 -2.43 -2.70 12.40
CA LYS A 345 -3.26 -3.88 12.66
C LYS A 345 -4.15 -3.71 13.91
N GLN A 346 -3.68 -3.03 14.93
CA GLN A 346 -4.46 -2.81 16.14
C GLN A 346 -5.59 -1.79 15.91
N VAL A 347 -5.38 -0.76 15.08
CA VAL A 347 -6.44 0.18 14.67
C VAL A 347 -7.52 -0.56 13.88
N ARG A 348 -7.12 -1.43 12.96
CA ARG A 348 -8.06 -2.28 12.20
C ARG A 348 -8.82 -3.25 13.10
N ALA A 349 -8.14 -3.88 14.07
CA ALA A 349 -8.74 -4.79 15.04
C ALA A 349 -9.83 -4.11 15.90
N LEU A 350 -9.65 -2.83 16.20
CA LEU A 350 -10.63 -2.00 16.92
C LEU A 350 -11.82 -1.58 16.08
N LYS A 351 -11.78 -1.83 14.75
CA LYS A 351 -12.81 -1.42 13.78
C LYS A 351 -13.16 0.07 13.87
N ILE A 352 -12.15 0.92 14.05
CA ILE A 352 -12.34 2.39 14.08
C ILE A 352 -12.80 2.84 12.70
N LYS A 353 -14.08 3.21 12.58
CA LYS A 353 -14.71 3.65 11.32
C LYS A 353 -14.69 5.16 11.14
N SER A 354 -14.63 5.91 12.24
CA SER A 354 -14.62 7.37 12.26
C SER A 354 -13.90 7.88 13.49
N ILE A 355 -13.40 9.09 13.39
CA ILE A 355 -12.80 9.85 14.48
C ILE A 355 -13.59 11.17 14.67
N PRO A 356 -13.62 11.73 15.89
CA PRO A 356 -12.95 11.31 17.12
C PRO A 356 -13.53 10.01 17.68
N ARG A 357 -12.70 9.19 18.32
CA ARG A 357 -13.06 7.97 19.02
C ARG A 357 -12.19 7.81 20.25
N ASN A 358 -12.76 7.46 21.42
CA ASN A 358 -11.93 7.20 22.57
C ASN A 358 -12.43 6.03 23.45
N PHE A 359 -11.51 5.54 24.28
CA PHE A 359 -11.72 4.53 25.29
C PHE A 359 -11.05 5.00 26.58
N LEU A 360 -11.79 5.02 27.69
CA LEU A 360 -11.22 5.21 29.00
C LEU A 360 -10.94 3.85 29.64
N LEU A 361 -9.69 3.65 30.04
CA LEU A 361 -9.20 2.42 30.64
C LEU A 361 -8.88 2.64 32.11
N ASP A 362 -9.22 1.66 32.97
CA ASP A 362 -8.84 1.63 34.38
C ASP A 362 -7.39 1.13 34.61
N LYS A 363 -7.00 0.91 35.85
CA LYS A 363 -5.66 0.44 36.24
C LYS A 363 -5.33 -0.97 35.72
N GLU A 364 -6.33 -1.83 35.52
CA GLU A 364 -6.19 -3.14 34.89
C GLU A 364 -6.28 -3.09 33.34
N ARG A 365 -6.37 -1.86 32.78
CA ARG A 365 -6.56 -1.60 31.34
C ARG A 365 -7.88 -2.18 30.80
N ARG A 366 -8.93 -2.21 31.63
CA ARG A 366 -10.28 -2.54 31.20
C ARG A 366 -11.02 -1.29 30.74
N ILE A 367 -11.83 -1.44 29.71
CA ILE A 367 -12.66 -0.35 29.18
C ILE A 367 -13.78 -0.03 30.17
N ILE A 368 -13.73 1.15 30.76
CA ILE A 368 -14.74 1.62 31.69
C ILE A 368 -15.64 2.73 31.14
N ALA A 369 -15.27 3.34 30.01
CA ALA A 369 -16.10 4.25 29.26
C ALA A 369 -15.62 4.35 27.79
N LYS A 370 -16.49 4.81 26.89
CA LYS A 370 -16.21 5.00 25.46
C LYS A 370 -16.88 6.26 24.94
N ASP A 371 -16.29 6.81 23.88
CA ASP A 371 -16.87 7.90 23.06
C ASP A 371 -17.29 9.13 23.89
N LEU A 372 -16.54 9.42 24.93
CA LEU A 372 -16.74 10.59 25.78
C LEU A 372 -16.39 11.88 25.03
N ARG A 373 -17.24 12.93 25.17
CA ARG A 373 -17.08 14.21 24.46
C ARG A 373 -17.38 15.40 25.36
N GLY A 374 -16.65 16.49 25.16
CA GLY A 374 -16.91 17.79 25.78
C GLY A 374 -17.08 17.70 27.30
N GLU A 375 -18.13 18.31 27.83
CA GLU A 375 -18.45 18.28 29.28
C GLU A 375 -18.82 16.86 29.76
N GLN A 376 -19.34 15.99 28.86
CA GLN A 376 -19.63 14.60 29.26
C GLN A 376 -18.36 13.84 29.63
N LEU A 377 -17.23 14.13 28.96
CA LEU A 377 -15.92 13.58 29.35
C LEU A 377 -15.58 13.99 30.78
N LEU A 378 -15.66 15.27 31.11
CA LEU A 378 -15.30 15.77 32.43
C LEU A 378 -16.20 15.19 33.54
N ASN A 379 -17.50 15.13 33.27
CA ASN A 379 -18.48 14.56 34.21
C ASN A 379 -18.27 13.06 34.45
N ALA A 380 -17.98 12.31 33.37
CA ALA A 380 -17.69 10.88 33.46
C ALA A 380 -16.40 10.62 34.26
N LEU A 381 -15.34 11.40 34.04
CA LEU A 381 -14.09 11.29 34.80
C LEU A 381 -14.28 11.60 36.27
N GLU A 382 -15.14 12.57 36.61
CA GLU A 382 -15.45 12.90 38.02
C GLU A 382 -16.12 11.75 38.76
N GLN A 383 -16.93 10.96 38.08
CA GLN A 383 -17.59 9.78 38.63
C GLN A 383 -16.70 8.54 38.70
N LEU A 384 -15.81 8.38 37.73
CA LEU A 384 -15.03 7.16 37.53
C LEU A 384 -13.64 7.21 38.17
N ILE A 385 -13.00 8.37 38.23
CA ILE A 385 -11.67 8.56 38.83
C ILE A 385 -11.84 8.99 40.30
N LYS A 386 -11.58 8.07 41.20
CA LYS A 386 -11.65 8.31 42.64
C LYS A 386 -10.33 8.76 43.22
#